data_75eeb67cbf8571aa7798ea79f437350a
#
_entry.id   75eeb67cbf8571aa7798ea79f437350a
#
_cell.length_a   1.000
_cell.length_b   1.000
_cell.length_c   1.000
_cell.angle_alpha   90.00
_cell.angle_beta   90.00
_cell.angle_gamma   90.00
#
_symmetry.space_group_name_H-M   'P 1'
#
loop_
_entity.id
_entity.type
_entity.pdbx_description
1 polymer ?
#
loop_
_entity_poly.entity_id
_entity_poly.type
_entity_poly.pdbx_seq_one_letter_code
_entity_poly.pdbx_strand_id
1 'polypeptide(L)'
;EQLLLRWDIEGDEAIPSEAIKALFEEAKVHLDKATAVILSDYGQGVIVEEGVKTIIEAASQNNIPVIADPKLTGLHHTHGVDWVIFQANGLELMRRRLCVESGDDAAHLLIKNHDWKHLVVVCGAAGVTIYSADGSSVHAECTLTDLRQMIGLVDAAVVAIAVAISEKLGVSHTAQLVNAACECILAASSSDSFVLNRDDLVDRIGEMAWNLQVSKR
;
A
#
# COMPACT_ATOMS: atom_id res chain seq x y z
N GLU A 1 -20.81 -8.84 -14.38
CA GLU A 1 -21.69 -8.03 -13.48
C GLU A 1 -21.16 -6.61 -13.44
N GLN A 2 -22.08 -5.61 -13.43
CA GLN A 2 -21.72 -4.21 -13.33
C GLN A 2 -22.35 -3.61 -12.08
N LEU A 3 -21.56 -2.97 -11.22
CA LEU A 3 -22.06 -2.21 -10.08
C LEU A 3 -22.84 -0.99 -10.61
N LEU A 4 -24.14 -0.94 -10.34
CA LEU A 4 -25.02 0.14 -10.82
C LEU A 4 -25.24 1.23 -9.77
N LEU A 5 -25.17 0.89 -8.48
CA LEU A 5 -25.40 1.83 -7.38
C LEU A 5 -24.68 1.31 -6.13
N ARG A 6 -24.00 2.21 -5.44
CA ARG A 6 -23.55 2.04 -4.07
C ARG A 6 -24.22 3.09 -3.20
N TRP A 7 -24.81 2.65 -2.09
CA TRP A 7 -25.45 3.52 -1.11
C TRP A 7 -24.75 3.35 0.23
N ASP A 8 -23.98 4.36 0.64
CA ASP A 8 -23.28 4.37 1.92
C ASP A 8 -24.08 5.27 2.90
N ILE A 9 -24.29 4.77 4.12
CA ILE A 9 -24.85 5.54 5.23
C ILE A 9 -23.72 5.75 6.23
N GLU A 10 -23.22 6.96 6.27
CA GLU A 10 -22.13 7.35 7.16
C GLU A 10 -22.70 8.26 8.26
N GLY A 11 -22.25 8.06 9.50
CA GLY A 11 -22.64 8.94 10.61
C GLY A 11 -21.88 10.26 10.54
N ASP A 12 -22.59 11.37 10.75
CA ASP A 12 -21.97 12.70 10.82
C ASP A 12 -21.28 12.98 12.18
N GLU A 13 -21.40 12.06 13.13
CA GLU A 13 -20.83 12.23 14.46
C GLU A 13 -19.35 11.84 14.50
N ALA A 14 -18.53 12.76 15.03
CA ALA A 14 -17.12 12.47 15.25
C ALA A 14 -16.96 11.33 16.27
N ILE A 15 -16.01 10.42 16.01
CA ILE A 15 -15.67 9.34 16.95
C ILE A 15 -15.12 9.98 18.24
N PRO A 16 -15.63 9.59 19.43
CA PRO A 16 -15.09 10.11 20.69
C PRO A 16 -13.60 9.87 20.83
N SER A 17 -12.86 10.89 21.26
CA SER A 17 -11.39 10.83 21.41
C SER A 17 -10.93 9.72 22.35
N GLU A 18 -11.70 9.44 23.40
CA GLU A 18 -11.43 8.35 24.33
C GLU A 18 -11.52 6.98 23.66
N ALA A 19 -12.46 6.79 22.72
CA ALA A 19 -12.59 5.53 21.98
C ALA A 19 -11.42 5.33 21.02
N ILE A 20 -10.98 6.39 20.34
CA ILE A 20 -9.80 6.36 19.48
C ILE A 20 -8.56 6.04 20.32
N LYS A 21 -8.38 6.73 21.45
CA LYS A 21 -7.26 6.49 22.34
C LYS A 21 -7.23 5.05 22.85
N ALA A 22 -8.36 4.53 23.31
CA ALA A 22 -8.49 3.14 23.77
C ALA A 22 -8.12 2.14 22.66
N LEU A 23 -8.54 2.39 21.40
CA LEU A 23 -8.19 1.56 20.25
C LEU A 23 -6.67 1.49 20.03
N PHE A 24 -5.98 2.64 20.06
CA PHE A 24 -4.54 2.67 19.83
C PHE A 24 -3.74 2.10 21.02
N GLU A 25 -4.21 2.28 22.25
CA GLU A 25 -3.61 1.62 23.42
C GLU A 25 -3.77 0.09 23.35
N GLU A 26 -4.93 -0.40 22.96
CA GLU A 26 -5.16 -1.84 22.73
C GLU A 26 -4.28 -2.38 21.61
N ALA A 27 -4.15 -1.66 20.50
CA ALA A 27 -3.29 -2.06 19.38
C ALA A 27 -1.82 -2.24 19.82
N LYS A 28 -1.31 -1.41 20.75
CA LYS A 28 0.06 -1.52 21.29
C LYS A 28 0.31 -2.84 22.02
N VAL A 29 -0.71 -3.38 22.68
CA VAL A 29 -0.59 -4.64 23.42
C VAL A 29 -0.26 -5.82 22.49
N HIS A 30 -0.63 -5.72 21.22
CA HIS A 30 -0.44 -6.78 20.24
C HIS A 30 0.86 -6.66 19.42
N LEU A 31 1.61 -5.57 19.58
CA LEU A 31 2.83 -5.33 18.79
C LEU A 31 3.92 -6.38 19.01
N ASP A 32 4.04 -6.94 20.21
CA ASP A 32 5.05 -7.96 20.54
C ASP A 32 4.97 -9.23 19.69
N LYS A 33 3.82 -9.47 19.06
CA LYS A 33 3.57 -10.63 18.19
C LYS A 33 3.42 -10.25 16.71
N ALA A 34 3.50 -8.97 16.39
CA ALA A 34 3.31 -8.47 15.04
C ALA A 34 4.63 -8.48 14.25
N THR A 35 4.57 -8.83 12.99
CA THR A 35 5.70 -8.69 12.05
C THR A 35 5.65 -7.37 11.28
N ALA A 36 4.48 -6.76 11.18
CA ALA A 36 4.24 -5.45 10.59
C ALA A 36 2.96 -4.84 11.19
N VAL A 37 2.84 -3.52 11.13
CA VAL A 37 1.60 -2.78 11.42
C VAL A 37 1.04 -2.25 10.11
N ILE A 38 -0.27 -2.35 9.91
CA ILE A 38 -0.97 -1.77 8.77
C ILE A 38 -1.92 -0.69 9.27
N LEU A 39 -1.75 0.53 8.75
CA LEU A 39 -2.62 1.68 8.97
C LEU A 39 -3.42 1.93 7.70
N SER A 40 -4.65 1.42 7.63
CA SER A 40 -5.55 1.62 6.50
C SER A 40 -6.54 2.74 6.82
N ASP A 41 -6.40 3.88 6.13
CA ASP A 41 -7.21 5.08 6.35
C ASP A 41 -8.34 5.16 5.32
N TYR A 42 -9.57 5.03 5.79
CA TYR A 42 -10.79 5.22 4.99
C TYR A 42 -11.37 6.64 5.10
N GLY A 43 -10.69 7.56 5.81
CA GLY A 43 -11.13 8.93 6.00
C GLY A 43 -12.31 9.09 6.97
N GLN A 44 -12.58 8.09 7.81
CA GLN A 44 -13.71 8.04 8.75
C GLN A 44 -13.31 8.51 10.17
N GLY A 45 -12.17 9.17 10.31
CA GLY A 45 -11.74 9.78 11.57
C GLY A 45 -11.14 8.82 12.60
N VAL A 46 -10.88 7.55 12.24
CA VAL A 46 -10.18 6.58 13.12
C VAL A 46 -8.68 6.85 13.13
N ILE A 47 -8.10 7.10 11.96
CA ILE A 47 -6.67 7.39 11.81
C ILE A 47 -6.44 8.87 12.10
N VAL A 48 -5.94 9.16 13.30
CA VAL A 48 -5.65 10.51 13.79
C VAL A 48 -4.19 10.64 14.16
N GLU A 49 -3.64 11.86 14.10
CA GLU A 49 -2.22 12.15 14.30
C GLU A 49 -1.66 11.56 15.61
N GLU A 50 -2.33 11.81 16.74
CA GLU A 50 -1.87 11.33 18.06
C GLU A 50 -1.83 9.79 18.13
N GLY A 51 -2.86 9.12 17.58
CA GLY A 51 -2.92 7.67 17.55
C GLY A 51 -1.83 7.06 16.67
N VAL A 52 -1.66 7.58 15.46
CA VAL A 52 -0.63 7.12 14.52
C VAL A 52 0.77 7.31 15.11
N LYS A 53 1.05 8.48 15.68
CA LYS A 53 2.33 8.75 16.35
C LYS A 53 2.61 7.75 17.46
N THR A 54 1.62 7.46 18.30
CA THR A 54 1.72 6.48 19.38
C THR A 54 2.09 5.08 18.86
N ILE A 55 1.48 4.65 17.75
CA ILE A 55 1.78 3.35 17.14
C ILE A 55 3.15 3.34 16.47
N ILE A 56 3.55 4.38 15.75
CA ILE A 56 4.87 4.49 15.11
C ILE A 56 5.97 4.42 16.17
N GLU A 57 5.84 5.17 17.25
CA GLU A 57 6.80 5.14 18.36
C GLU A 57 6.93 3.75 19.00
N ALA A 58 5.80 3.10 19.28
CA ALA A 58 5.79 1.77 19.88
C ALA A 58 6.30 0.69 18.90
N ALA A 59 5.96 0.77 17.61
CA ALA A 59 6.45 -0.12 16.57
C ALA A 59 7.97 0.03 16.38
N SER A 60 8.47 1.26 16.35
CA SER A 60 9.91 1.57 16.25
C SER A 60 10.71 0.97 17.42
N GLN A 61 10.21 1.05 18.65
CA GLN A 61 10.86 0.44 19.83
C GLN A 61 10.98 -1.09 19.71
N ASN A 62 10.09 -1.73 18.98
CA ASN A 62 10.07 -3.16 18.74
C ASN A 62 10.65 -3.58 17.38
N ASN A 63 11.20 -2.64 16.61
CA ASN A 63 11.69 -2.86 15.24
C ASN A 63 10.62 -3.45 14.30
N ILE A 64 9.37 -3.06 14.47
CA ILE A 64 8.23 -3.51 13.65
C ILE A 64 7.94 -2.45 12.60
N PRO A 65 8.04 -2.78 11.30
CA PRO A 65 7.73 -1.85 10.22
C PRO A 65 6.25 -1.46 10.18
N VAL A 66 5.99 -0.20 9.84
CA VAL A 66 4.64 0.35 9.67
C VAL A 66 4.36 0.59 8.20
N ILE A 67 3.23 0.07 7.73
CA ILE A 67 2.71 0.22 6.36
C ILE A 67 1.48 1.11 6.45
N ALA A 68 1.39 2.17 5.65
CA ALA A 68 0.22 3.04 5.61
C ALA A 68 -0.40 3.12 4.21
N ASP A 69 -1.72 3.01 4.15
CA ASP A 69 -2.56 3.37 3.01
C ASP A 69 -3.40 4.60 3.40
N PRO A 70 -2.84 5.82 3.29
CA PRO A 70 -3.50 7.02 3.75
C PRO A 70 -4.45 7.59 2.71
N LYS A 71 -5.55 8.20 3.15
CA LYS A 71 -6.22 9.21 2.33
C LYS A 71 -5.32 10.44 2.18
N LEU A 72 -5.37 11.11 1.04
CA LEU A 72 -4.55 12.31 0.80
C LEU A 72 -4.81 13.46 1.78
N THR A 73 -6.00 13.47 2.40
CA THR A 73 -6.35 14.41 3.49
C THR A 73 -5.67 14.08 4.81
N GLY A 74 -5.37 12.79 5.06
CA GLY A 74 -4.69 12.29 6.26
C GLY A 74 -3.19 12.09 6.08
N LEU A 75 -2.61 12.55 4.99
CA LEU A 75 -1.20 12.31 4.65
C LEU A 75 -0.23 12.83 5.72
N HIS A 76 -0.57 13.93 6.39
CA HIS A 76 0.23 14.51 7.47
C HIS A 76 0.34 13.62 8.71
N HIS A 77 -0.54 12.65 8.88
CA HIS A 77 -0.47 11.68 9.97
C HIS A 77 0.59 10.58 9.74
N THR A 78 1.15 10.47 8.54
CA THR A 78 2.04 9.34 8.17
C THR A 78 3.53 9.65 8.31
N HIS A 79 3.91 10.70 9.05
CA HIS A 79 5.31 11.06 9.23
C HIS A 79 6.07 9.93 9.95
N GLY A 80 7.21 9.50 9.38
CA GLY A 80 8.05 8.45 9.94
C GLY A 80 7.57 7.01 9.68
N VAL A 81 6.56 6.81 8.82
CA VAL A 81 6.10 5.49 8.39
C VAL A 81 7.13 4.85 7.46
N ASP A 82 7.33 3.53 7.57
CA ASP A 82 8.31 2.82 6.74
C ASP A 82 7.84 2.67 5.28
N TRP A 83 6.59 2.26 5.09
CA TRP A 83 6.02 2.00 3.77
C TRP A 83 4.70 2.74 3.59
N VAL A 84 4.60 3.53 2.54
CA VAL A 84 3.37 4.22 2.18
C VAL A 84 2.92 3.79 0.79
N ILE A 85 1.61 3.64 0.60
CA ILE A 85 1.06 3.17 -0.66
C ILE A 85 0.17 4.24 -1.27
N PHE A 86 0.37 4.50 -2.57
CA PHE A 86 -0.46 5.35 -3.38
C PHE A 86 -0.96 4.61 -4.62
N GLN A 87 -2.12 5.00 -5.10
CA GLN A 87 -2.47 4.78 -6.50
C GLN A 87 -1.82 5.84 -7.39
N ALA A 88 -1.59 5.53 -8.66
CA ALA A 88 -0.98 6.47 -9.62
C ALA A 88 -1.68 7.84 -9.67
N ASN A 89 -3.03 7.83 -9.60
CA ASN A 89 -3.82 9.07 -9.56
C ASN A 89 -3.54 9.92 -8.31
N GLY A 90 -3.27 9.28 -7.17
CA GLY A 90 -2.89 9.96 -5.92
C GLY A 90 -1.54 10.65 -6.06
N LEU A 91 -0.54 9.97 -6.62
CA LEU A 91 0.77 10.57 -6.88
C LEU A 91 0.68 11.73 -7.88
N GLU A 92 -0.09 11.57 -8.96
CA GLU A 92 -0.30 12.66 -9.95
C GLU A 92 -0.98 13.88 -9.32
N LEU A 93 -1.95 13.68 -8.42
CA LEU A 93 -2.56 14.79 -7.70
C LEU A 93 -1.54 15.50 -6.80
N MET A 94 -0.69 14.74 -6.11
CA MET A 94 0.38 15.30 -5.28
C MET A 94 1.44 16.01 -6.12
N ARG A 95 1.82 15.46 -7.29
CA ARG A 95 2.72 16.13 -8.25
C ARG A 95 2.23 17.54 -8.58
N ARG A 96 0.94 17.68 -8.90
CA ARG A 96 0.32 18.99 -9.21
C ARG A 96 0.32 19.93 -8.00
N ARG A 97 0.00 19.40 -6.80
CA ARG A 97 -0.02 20.22 -5.56
C ARG A 97 1.37 20.71 -5.16
N LEU A 98 2.39 19.88 -5.38
CA LEU A 98 3.79 20.21 -5.09
C LEU A 98 4.44 21.06 -6.19
N CYS A 99 3.76 21.25 -7.32
CA CYS A 99 4.24 22.00 -8.49
C CYS A 99 5.60 21.47 -9.01
N VAL A 100 5.80 20.14 -9.00
CA VAL A 100 7.00 19.50 -9.54
C VAL A 100 6.77 18.93 -10.94
N GLU A 101 7.86 18.70 -11.69
CA GLU A 101 7.79 18.36 -13.11
C GLU A 101 7.34 16.92 -13.35
N SER A 102 7.84 15.96 -12.55
CA SER A 102 7.59 14.53 -12.75
C SER A 102 6.95 13.85 -11.53
N GLY A 103 6.39 12.66 -11.75
CA GLY A 103 5.95 11.78 -10.67
C GLY A 103 7.10 11.33 -9.77
N ASP A 104 8.28 11.11 -10.34
CA ASP A 104 9.48 10.72 -9.61
C ASP A 104 9.92 11.84 -8.64
N ASP A 105 9.91 13.11 -9.10
CA ASP A 105 10.21 14.26 -8.25
C ASP A 105 9.20 14.37 -7.11
N ALA A 106 7.92 14.16 -7.41
CA ALA A 106 6.87 14.17 -6.38
C ALA A 106 7.08 13.06 -5.36
N ALA A 107 7.40 11.84 -5.81
CA ALA A 107 7.64 10.70 -4.94
C ALA A 107 8.82 10.95 -3.99
N HIS A 108 9.95 11.36 -4.51
CA HIS A 108 11.13 11.65 -3.69
C HIS A 108 10.92 12.83 -2.73
N LEU A 109 10.20 13.87 -3.18
CA LEU A 109 9.88 15.01 -2.31
C LEU A 109 8.93 14.61 -1.17
N LEU A 110 7.93 13.76 -1.45
CA LEU A 110 7.02 13.23 -0.44
C LEU A 110 7.77 12.36 0.60
N ILE A 111 8.61 11.43 0.13
CA ILE A 111 9.46 10.60 0.99
C ILE A 111 10.27 11.48 1.93
N LYS A 112 10.96 12.50 1.38
CA LYS A 112 11.78 13.42 2.17
C LYS A 112 10.97 14.24 3.16
N ASN A 113 9.82 14.77 2.75
CA ASN A 113 9.01 15.66 3.59
C ASN A 113 8.32 14.94 4.74
N HIS A 114 8.03 13.64 4.57
CA HIS A 114 7.33 12.84 5.57
C HIS A 114 8.21 11.79 6.25
N ASP A 115 9.53 11.78 5.95
CA ASP A 115 10.48 10.81 6.51
C ASP A 115 10.05 9.35 6.30
N TRP A 116 9.55 9.02 5.10
CA TRP A 116 9.20 7.65 4.72
C TRP A 116 10.45 6.90 4.25
N LYS A 117 10.49 5.58 4.45
CA LYS A 117 11.54 4.74 3.85
C LYS A 117 11.22 4.38 2.39
N HIS A 118 9.96 4.06 2.13
CA HIS A 118 9.49 3.66 0.80
C HIS A 118 8.11 4.23 0.48
N LEU A 119 7.92 4.63 -0.78
CA LEU A 119 6.63 4.93 -1.38
C LEU A 119 6.35 3.92 -2.49
N VAL A 120 5.29 3.15 -2.34
CA VAL A 120 4.81 2.18 -3.34
C VAL A 120 3.70 2.83 -4.14
N VAL A 121 3.83 2.84 -5.46
CA VAL A 121 2.81 3.38 -6.36
C VAL A 121 2.25 2.26 -7.21
N VAL A 122 0.96 1.99 -7.01
CA VAL A 122 0.20 0.98 -7.78
C VAL A 122 -0.39 1.65 -9.01
N CYS A 123 0.08 1.24 -10.19
CA CYS A 123 -0.24 1.86 -11.47
C CYS A 123 -1.21 1.04 -12.34
N GLY A 124 -1.89 0.03 -11.78
CA GLY A 124 -2.80 -0.83 -12.52
C GLY A 124 -2.11 -1.52 -13.70
N ALA A 125 -2.55 -1.21 -14.92
CA ALA A 125 -1.97 -1.77 -16.15
C ALA A 125 -0.47 -1.49 -16.35
N ALA A 126 0.07 -0.43 -15.73
CA ALA A 126 1.49 -0.12 -15.82
C ALA A 126 2.33 -0.82 -14.73
N GLY A 127 1.71 -1.60 -13.85
CA GLY A 127 2.43 -2.34 -12.82
C GLY A 127 2.63 -1.56 -11.52
N VAL A 128 3.77 -1.76 -10.85
CA VAL A 128 4.06 -1.19 -9.53
C VAL A 128 5.46 -0.56 -9.53
N THR A 129 5.57 0.64 -8.97
CA THR A 129 6.85 1.31 -8.73
C THR A 129 7.08 1.49 -7.24
N ILE A 130 8.27 1.18 -6.76
CA ILE A 130 8.72 1.44 -5.39
C ILE A 130 9.84 2.47 -5.44
N TYR A 131 9.62 3.61 -4.80
CA TYR A 131 10.63 4.65 -4.56
C TYR A 131 11.19 4.50 -3.15
N SER A 132 12.48 4.69 -2.97
CA SER A 132 13.19 4.55 -1.70
C SER A 132 13.83 5.85 -1.23
N ALA A 133 14.05 5.99 0.07
CA ALA A 133 14.65 7.18 0.68
C ALA A 133 16.10 7.44 0.24
N ASP A 134 16.80 6.41 -0.26
CA ASP A 134 18.15 6.53 -0.82
C ASP A 134 18.17 7.12 -2.25
N GLY A 135 17.01 7.48 -2.79
CA GLY A 135 16.84 8.01 -4.15
C GLY A 135 16.71 6.94 -5.23
N SER A 136 16.76 5.66 -4.89
CA SER A 136 16.53 4.58 -5.85
C SER A 136 15.05 4.36 -6.14
N SER A 137 14.76 3.79 -7.30
CA SER A 137 13.43 3.28 -7.64
C SER A 137 13.51 1.94 -8.35
N VAL A 138 12.50 1.11 -8.14
CA VAL A 138 12.33 -0.18 -8.81
C VAL A 138 10.93 -0.25 -9.40
N HIS A 139 10.83 -0.64 -10.66
CA HIS A 139 9.59 -0.84 -11.35
C HIS A 139 9.39 -2.31 -11.72
N ALA A 140 8.20 -2.85 -11.46
CA ALA A 140 7.73 -4.14 -11.91
C ALA A 140 6.57 -3.94 -12.89
N GLU A 141 6.76 -4.32 -14.15
CA GLU A 141 5.75 -4.17 -15.20
C GLU A 141 4.60 -5.17 -15.03
N CYS A 142 3.38 -4.71 -15.27
CA CYS A 142 2.22 -5.59 -15.39
C CYS A 142 2.28 -6.36 -16.71
N THR A 143 2.14 -7.68 -16.65
CA THR A 143 2.19 -8.56 -17.83
C THR A 143 0.81 -8.93 -18.38
N LEU A 144 -0.27 -8.46 -17.74
CA LEU A 144 -1.64 -8.71 -18.16
C LEU A 144 -2.04 -7.86 -19.37
N THR A 145 -2.72 -8.48 -20.32
CA THR A 145 -3.30 -7.81 -21.47
C THR A 145 -4.79 -7.48 -21.30
N ASP A 146 -5.47 -8.17 -20.38
CA ASP A 146 -6.90 -8.00 -20.11
C ASP A 146 -7.12 -7.72 -18.61
N LEU A 147 -7.52 -6.49 -18.31
CA LEU A 147 -7.81 -6.04 -16.95
C LEU A 147 -9.32 -6.05 -16.74
N ARG A 148 -9.79 -6.77 -15.75
CA ARG A 148 -11.21 -7.01 -15.51
C ARG A 148 -11.79 -6.21 -14.37
N GLN A 149 -10.98 -5.92 -13.36
CA GLN A 149 -11.40 -5.16 -12.18
C GLN A 149 -10.23 -4.48 -11.48
N MET A 150 -10.53 -3.54 -10.57
CA MET A 150 -9.52 -2.83 -9.76
C MET A 150 -9.86 -2.81 -8.25
N ILE A 151 -10.98 -3.40 -7.85
CA ILE A 151 -11.41 -3.41 -6.44
C ILE A 151 -10.50 -4.36 -5.65
N GLY A 152 -10.00 -3.92 -4.50
CA GLY A 152 -9.07 -4.69 -3.68
C GLY A 152 -7.60 -4.61 -4.13
N LEU A 153 -7.30 -3.82 -5.17
CA LEU A 153 -5.93 -3.71 -5.72
C LEU A 153 -4.92 -3.18 -4.69
N VAL A 154 -5.30 -2.13 -3.96
CA VAL A 154 -4.44 -1.54 -2.91
C VAL A 154 -4.36 -2.47 -1.71
N ASP A 155 -5.47 -3.10 -1.33
CA ASP A 155 -5.50 -4.04 -0.21
C ASP A 155 -4.57 -5.23 -0.47
N ALA A 156 -4.56 -5.77 -1.71
CA ALA A 156 -3.64 -6.83 -2.11
C ALA A 156 -2.17 -6.36 -2.05
N ALA A 157 -1.89 -5.13 -2.48
CA ALA A 157 -0.56 -4.54 -2.40
C ALA A 157 -0.09 -4.42 -0.94
N VAL A 158 -0.94 -3.92 -0.04
CA VAL A 158 -0.65 -3.80 1.41
C VAL A 158 -0.28 -5.15 2.01
N VAL A 159 -1.08 -6.18 1.74
CA VAL A 159 -0.84 -7.54 2.23
C VAL A 159 0.46 -8.11 1.67
N ALA A 160 0.70 -7.92 0.37
CA ALA A 160 1.95 -8.38 -0.28
C ALA A 160 3.20 -7.72 0.31
N ILE A 161 3.14 -6.43 0.66
CA ILE A 161 4.24 -5.74 1.37
C ILE A 161 4.44 -6.34 2.77
N ALA A 162 3.37 -6.60 3.52
CA ALA A 162 3.48 -7.21 4.84
C ALA A 162 4.13 -8.60 4.76
N VAL A 163 3.78 -9.41 3.75
CA VAL A 163 4.42 -10.71 3.47
C VAL A 163 5.89 -10.52 3.10
N ALA A 164 6.22 -9.56 2.21
CA ALA A 164 7.59 -9.28 1.83
C ALA A 164 8.47 -8.90 3.03
N ILE A 165 7.93 -8.10 3.95
CA ILE A 165 8.59 -7.74 5.21
C ILE A 165 8.83 -8.98 6.08
N SER A 166 7.80 -9.81 6.25
CA SER A 166 7.89 -11.06 7.04
C SER A 166 8.97 -11.99 6.51
N GLU A 167 9.06 -12.11 5.19
CA GLU A 167 10.05 -12.93 4.47
C GLU A 167 11.39 -12.22 4.25
N LYS A 168 11.56 -10.98 4.74
CA LYS A 168 12.77 -10.16 4.60
C LYS A 168 13.23 -9.98 3.15
N LEU A 169 12.31 -9.81 2.23
CA LEU A 169 12.60 -9.60 0.82
C LEU A 169 13.23 -8.23 0.59
N GLY A 170 14.19 -8.15 -0.34
CA GLY A 170 14.69 -6.87 -0.83
C GLY A 170 13.68 -6.15 -1.72
N VAL A 171 13.86 -4.84 -1.92
CA VAL A 171 12.93 -3.95 -2.64
C VAL A 171 12.52 -4.49 -4.02
N SER A 172 13.46 -5.05 -4.78
CA SER A 172 13.16 -5.61 -6.12
C SER A 172 12.22 -6.82 -6.05
N HIS A 173 12.42 -7.73 -5.12
CA HIS A 173 11.53 -8.88 -4.93
C HIS A 173 10.19 -8.45 -4.33
N THR A 174 10.20 -7.43 -3.46
CA THR A 174 8.97 -6.82 -2.96
C THR A 174 8.14 -6.23 -4.10
N ALA A 175 8.75 -5.49 -5.04
CA ALA A 175 8.05 -4.94 -6.19
C ALA A 175 7.41 -6.05 -7.05
N GLN A 176 8.14 -7.15 -7.30
CA GLN A 176 7.63 -8.30 -8.05
C GLN A 176 6.46 -8.99 -7.33
N LEU A 177 6.57 -9.22 -6.02
CA LEU A 177 5.50 -9.83 -5.22
C LEU A 177 4.25 -8.96 -5.19
N VAL A 178 4.42 -7.65 -4.98
CA VAL A 178 3.30 -6.69 -4.97
C VAL A 178 2.65 -6.64 -6.35
N ASN A 179 3.44 -6.60 -7.43
CA ASN A 179 2.90 -6.61 -8.79
C ASN A 179 2.13 -7.90 -9.08
N ALA A 180 2.67 -9.08 -8.71
CA ALA A 180 1.97 -10.35 -8.88
C ALA A 180 0.63 -10.39 -8.12
N ALA A 181 0.61 -9.90 -6.88
CA ALA A 181 -0.62 -9.79 -6.09
C ALA A 181 -1.64 -8.86 -6.75
N CYS A 182 -1.20 -7.72 -7.27
CA CYS A 182 -2.04 -6.81 -8.04
C CYS A 182 -2.58 -7.46 -9.32
N GLU A 183 -1.76 -8.22 -10.04
CA GLU A 183 -2.17 -8.92 -11.26
C GLU A 183 -3.23 -9.99 -10.98
N CYS A 184 -3.14 -10.73 -9.87
CA CYS A 184 -4.19 -11.67 -9.46
C CYS A 184 -5.55 -10.96 -9.32
N ILE A 185 -5.57 -9.78 -8.69
CA ILE A 185 -6.79 -8.98 -8.55
C ILE A 185 -7.27 -8.45 -9.90
N LEU A 186 -6.38 -7.89 -10.71
CA LEU A 186 -6.71 -7.32 -12.03
C LEU A 186 -7.27 -8.37 -12.99
N ALA A 187 -6.82 -9.62 -12.91
CA ALA A 187 -7.27 -10.74 -13.73
C ALA A 187 -8.58 -11.38 -13.26
N ALA A 188 -8.98 -11.15 -12.01
CA ALA A 188 -10.15 -11.79 -11.42
C ALA A 188 -11.43 -11.51 -12.20
N SER A 189 -12.19 -12.57 -12.52
CA SER A 189 -13.31 -12.52 -13.48
C SER A 189 -14.61 -11.95 -12.91
N SER A 190 -14.75 -11.85 -11.57
CA SER A 190 -15.95 -11.36 -10.91
C SER A 190 -15.68 -10.69 -9.58
N SER A 191 -16.65 -9.92 -9.09
CA SER A 191 -16.62 -9.28 -7.79
C SER A 191 -16.56 -10.27 -6.61
N ASP A 192 -16.92 -11.51 -6.85
CA ASP A 192 -16.89 -12.57 -5.83
C ASP A 192 -15.48 -13.14 -5.61
N SER A 193 -14.51 -12.73 -6.44
CA SER A 193 -13.11 -13.18 -6.41
C SER A 193 -12.18 -12.10 -5.85
N PHE A 194 -12.63 -11.27 -4.92
CA PHE A 194 -11.80 -10.22 -4.30
C PHE A 194 -10.78 -10.74 -3.28
N VAL A 195 -10.78 -12.03 -3.01
CA VAL A 195 -9.85 -12.63 -2.08
C VAL A 195 -8.59 -13.06 -2.83
N LEU A 196 -7.46 -12.46 -2.48
CA LEU A 196 -6.16 -12.91 -2.96
C LEU A 196 -5.90 -14.32 -2.41
N ASN A 197 -5.84 -15.32 -3.30
CA ASN A 197 -5.56 -16.69 -2.95
C ASN A 197 -4.05 -16.95 -3.05
N ARG A 198 -3.52 -17.72 -2.09
CA ARG A 198 -2.09 -18.07 -2.07
C ARG A 198 -1.66 -18.86 -3.30
N ASP A 199 -2.49 -19.82 -3.73
CA ASP A 199 -2.15 -20.68 -4.85
C ASP A 199 -2.14 -19.89 -6.16
N ASP A 200 -3.11 -19.01 -6.38
CA ASP A 200 -3.16 -18.10 -7.55
C ASP A 200 -1.92 -17.18 -7.58
N LEU A 201 -1.48 -16.68 -6.42
CA LEU A 201 -0.29 -15.85 -6.31
C LEU A 201 0.99 -16.62 -6.65
N VAL A 202 1.12 -17.87 -6.18
CA VAL A 202 2.28 -18.74 -6.47
C VAL A 202 2.33 -19.05 -7.96
N ASP A 203 1.20 -19.42 -8.57
CA ASP A 203 1.10 -19.68 -10.00
C ASP A 203 1.47 -18.44 -10.81
N ARG A 204 0.98 -17.26 -10.42
CA ARG A 204 1.28 -15.99 -11.08
C ARG A 204 2.77 -15.63 -11.01
N ILE A 205 3.40 -15.80 -9.87
CA ILE A 205 4.85 -15.60 -9.71
C ILE A 205 5.64 -16.57 -10.62
N GLY A 206 5.20 -17.81 -10.72
CA GLY A 206 5.79 -18.81 -11.61
C GLY A 206 5.73 -18.40 -13.08
N GLU A 207 4.59 -17.89 -13.54
CA GLU A 207 4.41 -17.37 -14.91
C GLU A 207 5.31 -16.17 -15.20
N MET A 208 5.41 -15.21 -14.25
CA MET A 208 6.27 -14.04 -14.38
C MET A 208 7.75 -14.43 -14.49
N ALA A 209 8.21 -15.39 -13.67
CA ALA A 209 9.59 -15.89 -13.72
C ALA A 209 9.93 -16.54 -15.08
N TRP A 210 8.97 -17.27 -15.67
CA TRP A 210 9.10 -17.86 -17.00
C TRP A 210 9.26 -16.80 -18.09
N ASN A 211 8.45 -15.75 -18.07
CA ASN A 211 8.51 -14.64 -19.03
C ASN A 211 9.87 -13.90 -18.99
N LEU A 212 10.45 -13.71 -17.81
CA LEU A 212 11.76 -13.12 -17.64
C LEU A 212 12.91 -13.96 -18.25
N GLN A 213 12.78 -15.27 -18.26
CA GLN A 213 13.79 -16.16 -18.88
C GLN A 213 13.75 -16.12 -20.42
N VAL A 214 12.57 -15.91 -21.00
CA VAL A 214 12.39 -15.82 -22.47
C VAL A 214 12.89 -14.49 -23.01
N SER A 215 12.78 -13.40 -22.25
CA SER A 215 13.24 -12.06 -22.68
C SER A 215 14.76 -11.87 -22.70
N LYS A 216 15.52 -12.81 -22.13
CA LYS A 216 16.99 -12.80 -22.13
C LYS A 216 17.63 -13.55 -23.31
N ARG A 217 16.85 -13.98 -24.30
CA ARG A 217 17.33 -14.50 -25.58
C ARG A 217 17.21 -13.43 -26.65
#